data_e71ff115ada712ce4557ee18d1a2e1d1
#
_entry.id   e71ff115ada712ce4557ee18d1a2e1d1
#
_cell.length_a   1.000
_cell.length_b   1.000
_cell.length_c   1.000
_cell.angle_alpha   90.00
_cell.angle_beta   90.00
_cell.angle_gamma   90.00
#
_symmetry.space_group_name_H-M   'P 1'
#
loop_
_entity.id
_entity.type
_entity.pdbx_description
1 polymer ?
#
loop_
_entity_poly.entity_id
_entity_poly.type
_entity_poly.pdbx_seq_one_letter_code
_entity_poly.pdbx_strand_id
1 'polypeptide(L)'
;MTARRRLRSMRSRLLLFISLALVAVCAAMALTTVFVQRAYLYGNLDDRVENSVARCLGGAGLQPQLADDLGFLHEQGHPTGMVAARLDDDGDILNAAVVAREFTTQQLTADQRAALAGIEADGSMHTRTIPGLGTYRITAVDKDGVRVLTGIPMDDVQRMIRGMLIAEVAIAGVGLTAAGCVCAVVIRRQLRPLGRVAGTAVEVSRAPLGSGEVGGLTRVPERDTDPDSEAGQVGAALNRMIDHVESSLTERQRTEERMRRFLSDASHELRTPLASIAGYAELMNRGTDRIEPGTAWRRVSAESARMTGLVEDLLLLARLDEGRPLHSAEVDVAALVAEAVWDARAAGDSHDWQLELRLDAAPLVTGDEARLHQVVANLLANARVHTPPGTRVVAVVETGAAHCLVRVHDNGPGIPPALLPSVFERFTRADASRTRANPKSGGSGLGLAIAAAITAAHGGRIDVESAPGRTEFTVRLPLAEEEPAPAVLRGEGARAGQVV
;
A
#
# COMPACT_ATOMS: atom_id res chain seq x y z
N MET A 1 -21.03 -16.80 25.13
CA MET A 1 -19.68 -16.47 24.59
C MET A 1 -19.67 -15.46 23.43
N THR A 2 -20.78 -14.91 23.01
CA THR A 2 -20.88 -14.00 21.83
C THR A 2 -20.66 -12.52 22.09
N ALA A 3 -20.79 -12.02 23.33
CA ALA A 3 -20.63 -10.60 23.63
C ALA A 3 -19.15 -10.13 23.67
N ARG A 4 -18.20 -10.97 24.12
CA ARG A 4 -16.77 -10.63 24.18
C ARG A 4 -16.09 -10.51 22.81
N ARG A 5 -16.61 -11.14 21.74
CA ARG A 5 -16.07 -11.03 20.37
C ARG A 5 -16.44 -9.71 19.68
N ARG A 6 -17.58 -9.09 20.05
CA ARG A 6 -18.03 -7.82 19.43
C ARG A 6 -17.18 -6.62 19.87
N LEU A 7 -16.56 -6.65 21.04
CA LEU A 7 -15.70 -5.57 21.54
C LEU A 7 -14.28 -5.53 20.92
N ARG A 8 -13.94 -6.49 20.05
CA ARG A 8 -12.63 -6.52 19.37
C ARG A 8 -12.59 -5.74 18.07
N SER A 9 -13.72 -5.33 17.50
CA SER A 9 -13.71 -4.53 16.27
C SER A 9 -13.39 -3.07 16.59
N MET A 10 -12.54 -2.45 15.78
CA MET A 10 -12.18 -1.03 15.89
C MET A 10 -13.43 -0.13 15.92
N ARG A 11 -14.49 -0.53 15.19
CA ARG A 11 -15.80 0.14 15.17
C ARG A 11 -16.45 0.20 16.56
N SER A 12 -16.51 -0.94 17.27
CA SER A 12 -17.17 -0.99 18.58
C SER A 12 -16.40 -0.22 19.66
N ARG A 13 -15.08 -0.18 19.58
CA ARG A 13 -14.24 0.61 20.47
C ARG A 13 -14.45 2.11 20.26
N LEU A 14 -14.41 2.57 19.01
CA LEU A 14 -14.66 3.97 18.68
C LEU A 14 -16.05 4.44 19.12
N LEU A 15 -17.10 3.65 18.83
CA LEU A 15 -18.45 3.96 19.30
C LEU A 15 -18.53 4.01 20.82
N LEU A 16 -17.90 3.09 21.52
CA LEU A 16 -17.87 3.08 22.98
C LEU A 16 -17.17 4.32 23.56
N PHE A 17 -16.00 4.68 23.03
CA PHE A 17 -15.28 5.87 23.50
C PHE A 17 -16.04 7.17 23.24
N ILE A 18 -16.60 7.34 22.05
CA ILE A 18 -17.38 8.54 21.71
C ILE A 18 -18.65 8.62 22.58
N SER A 19 -19.36 7.49 22.74
CA SER A 19 -20.55 7.44 23.60
C SER A 19 -20.21 7.75 25.06
N LEU A 20 -19.13 7.19 25.59
CA LEU A 20 -18.69 7.45 26.96
C LEU A 20 -18.29 8.91 27.17
N ALA A 21 -17.53 9.49 26.25
CA ALA A 21 -17.16 10.90 26.31
C ALA A 21 -18.38 11.81 26.28
N LEU A 22 -19.35 11.51 25.39
CA LEU A 22 -20.57 12.30 25.28
C LEU A 22 -21.43 12.21 26.54
N VAL A 23 -21.56 11.01 27.14
CA VAL A 23 -22.23 10.82 28.42
C VAL A 23 -21.54 11.62 29.52
N ALA A 24 -20.21 11.59 29.59
CA ALA A 24 -19.45 12.33 30.60
C ALA A 24 -19.65 13.85 30.47
N VAL A 25 -19.64 14.37 29.25
CA VAL A 25 -19.88 15.81 28.99
C VAL A 25 -21.32 16.19 29.36
N CYS A 26 -22.32 15.41 28.96
CA CYS A 26 -23.71 15.65 29.33
C CYS A 26 -23.92 15.59 30.85
N ALA A 27 -23.31 14.62 31.54
CA ALA A 27 -23.40 14.52 32.98
C ALA A 27 -22.74 15.70 33.72
N ALA A 28 -21.58 16.15 33.26
CA ALA A 28 -20.91 17.33 33.83
C ALA A 28 -21.75 18.59 33.61
N MET A 29 -22.32 18.77 32.45
CA MET A 29 -23.22 19.90 32.13
C MET A 29 -24.45 19.89 33.06
N ALA A 30 -25.12 18.73 33.16
CA ALA A 30 -26.28 18.56 34.02
C ALA A 30 -25.98 18.87 35.48
N LEU A 31 -24.89 18.33 36.00
CA LEU A 31 -24.47 18.61 37.40
C LEU A 31 -24.22 20.11 37.61
N THR A 32 -23.51 20.75 36.69
CA THR A 32 -23.22 22.19 36.78
C THR A 32 -24.50 23.03 36.75
N THR A 33 -25.40 22.71 35.82
CA THR A 33 -26.67 23.44 35.67
C THR A 33 -27.53 23.30 36.90
N VAL A 34 -27.70 22.05 37.43
CA VAL A 34 -28.44 21.80 38.64
C VAL A 34 -27.85 22.54 39.86
N PHE A 35 -26.52 22.51 39.98
CA PHE A 35 -25.83 23.19 41.08
C PHE A 35 -26.05 24.71 41.04
N VAL A 36 -25.84 25.34 39.88
CA VAL A 36 -26.03 26.79 39.71
C VAL A 36 -27.49 27.21 39.94
N GLN A 37 -28.43 26.49 39.34
CA GLN A 37 -29.84 26.76 39.49
C GLN A 37 -30.31 26.59 40.93
N ARG A 38 -29.85 25.52 41.61
CA ARG A 38 -30.15 25.32 43.01
C ARG A 38 -29.67 26.50 43.87
N ALA A 39 -28.40 26.91 43.70
CA ALA A 39 -27.83 28.04 44.41
C ALA A 39 -28.64 29.32 44.19
N TYR A 40 -29.02 29.60 42.92
CA TYR A 40 -29.83 30.75 42.56
C TYR A 40 -31.24 30.74 43.17
N LEU A 41 -31.93 29.58 43.11
CA LEU A 41 -33.29 29.44 43.62
C LEU A 41 -33.32 29.55 45.16
N TYR A 42 -32.31 28.96 45.86
CA TYR A 42 -32.19 29.08 47.29
C TYR A 42 -31.87 30.54 47.73
N GLY A 43 -30.93 31.21 47.02
CA GLY A 43 -30.64 32.63 47.28
C GLY A 43 -31.87 33.52 47.13
N ASN A 44 -32.62 33.35 46.04
CA ASN A 44 -33.88 34.07 45.84
C ASN A 44 -34.94 33.79 46.90
N LEU A 45 -34.98 32.52 47.41
CA LEU A 45 -35.90 32.18 48.51
C LEU A 45 -35.46 32.82 49.81
N ASP A 46 -34.16 32.83 50.12
CA ASP A 46 -33.59 33.50 51.28
C ASP A 46 -33.89 35.01 51.29
N ASP A 47 -33.68 35.69 50.15
CA ASP A 47 -34.07 37.12 49.99
C ASP A 47 -35.59 37.36 50.22
N ARG A 48 -36.42 36.43 49.80
CA ARG A 48 -37.91 36.54 50.02
C ARG A 48 -38.23 36.31 51.50
N VAL A 49 -37.53 35.40 52.20
CA VAL A 49 -37.72 35.21 53.64
C VAL A 49 -37.29 36.46 54.39
N GLU A 50 -36.13 37.03 54.10
CA GLU A 50 -35.66 38.27 54.72
C GLU A 50 -36.64 39.46 54.49
N ASN A 51 -37.10 39.63 53.27
CA ASN A 51 -38.09 40.63 52.94
C ASN A 51 -39.41 40.41 53.72
N SER A 52 -39.77 39.17 53.98
CA SER A 52 -40.97 38.84 54.77
C SER A 52 -40.77 39.11 56.24
N VAL A 53 -39.57 38.84 56.82
CA VAL A 53 -39.18 39.23 58.17
C VAL A 53 -39.28 40.74 58.33
N ALA A 54 -38.67 41.50 57.38
CA ALA A 54 -38.72 42.99 57.45
C ALA A 54 -40.15 43.54 57.50
N ARG A 55 -41.06 42.92 56.71
CA ARG A 55 -42.49 43.32 56.73
C ARG A 55 -43.16 42.95 58.08
N CYS A 56 -42.88 41.76 58.62
CA CYS A 56 -43.43 41.34 59.92
C CYS A 56 -42.94 42.25 61.08
N LEU A 57 -41.66 42.63 61.03
CA LEU A 57 -41.11 43.55 62.06
C LEU A 57 -41.68 44.94 61.85
N GLY A 58 -41.88 45.44 60.63
CA GLY A 58 -42.52 46.74 60.36
C GLY A 58 -43.96 46.78 60.91
N GLY A 59 -44.75 45.75 60.60
CA GLY A 59 -46.12 45.64 61.11
C GLY A 59 -46.20 45.49 62.66
N ALA A 60 -45.32 44.68 63.22
CA ALA A 60 -45.26 44.52 64.69
C ALA A 60 -44.83 45.81 65.47
N GLY A 61 -43.95 46.60 64.81
CA GLY A 61 -43.47 47.87 65.47
C GLY A 61 -44.49 49.01 65.37
N LEU A 62 -45.38 48.98 64.33
CA LEU A 62 -46.40 50.05 64.24
C LEU A 62 -47.62 49.86 65.14
N GLN A 63 -47.92 48.64 65.54
CA GLN A 63 -49.08 48.30 66.34
C GLN A 63 -48.72 47.28 67.45
N PRO A 64 -48.09 47.75 68.56
CA PRO A 64 -47.62 46.83 69.59
C PRO A 64 -48.73 45.97 70.21
N GLN A 65 -49.94 46.47 70.29
CA GLN A 65 -51.10 45.76 70.84
C GLN A 65 -51.62 44.62 69.96
N LEU A 66 -51.38 44.67 68.61
CA LEU A 66 -51.71 43.59 67.67
C LEU A 66 -50.52 42.62 67.41
N ALA A 67 -49.37 43.02 67.94
CA ALA A 67 -48.15 42.18 67.79
C ALA A 67 -48.27 40.87 68.59
N ASP A 68 -48.93 40.82 69.69
CA ASP A 68 -49.15 39.65 70.54
C ASP A 68 -50.02 38.59 69.85
N ASP A 69 -50.97 39.05 69.05
CA ASP A 69 -51.95 38.17 68.35
C ASP A 69 -51.59 37.84 66.87
N LEU A 70 -50.40 38.18 66.39
CA LEU A 70 -49.97 38.08 65.00
C LEU A 70 -50.92 38.79 64.02
N GLY A 71 -51.60 39.85 64.50
CA GLY A 71 -52.59 40.61 63.70
C GLY A 71 -52.03 41.27 62.42
N PHE A 72 -50.73 41.52 62.41
CA PHE A 72 -50.03 42.01 61.22
C PHE A 72 -50.08 41.03 59.99
N LEU A 73 -50.34 39.73 60.19
CA LEU A 73 -50.48 38.76 59.12
C LEU A 73 -51.78 38.97 58.31
N HIS A 74 -52.72 39.73 58.81
CA HIS A 74 -53.92 40.08 58.06
C HIS A 74 -53.74 41.25 57.09
N GLU A 75 -52.58 41.91 57.14
CA GLU A 75 -52.25 42.98 56.18
C GLU A 75 -51.91 42.39 54.81
N GLN A 76 -52.17 43.18 53.77
CA GLN A 76 -51.89 42.74 52.38
C GLN A 76 -50.37 42.64 52.12
N GLY A 77 -49.94 41.58 51.43
CA GLY A 77 -48.54 41.43 50.97
C GLY A 77 -47.77 40.24 51.52
N HIS A 78 -48.39 39.42 52.38
CA HIS A 78 -47.78 38.21 52.85
C HIS A 78 -48.00 37.02 51.89
N PRO A 79 -46.97 36.22 51.55
CA PRO A 79 -47.15 35.10 50.67
C PRO A 79 -48.05 34.03 51.25
N THR A 80 -48.95 33.45 50.46
CA THR A 80 -49.76 32.31 50.87
C THR A 80 -48.87 31.14 51.29
N GLY A 81 -49.18 30.54 52.42
CA GLY A 81 -48.37 29.46 52.99
C GLY A 81 -47.21 29.95 53.89
N MET A 82 -47.01 31.26 54.00
CA MET A 82 -46.01 31.80 54.92
C MET A 82 -46.35 31.45 56.36
N VAL A 83 -45.37 30.97 57.11
CA VAL A 83 -45.49 30.75 58.54
C VAL A 83 -44.82 31.92 59.28
N ALA A 84 -45.48 32.49 60.28
CA ALA A 84 -44.87 33.42 61.18
C ALA A 84 -45.14 33.00 62.59
N ALA A 85 -44.15 33.28 63.52
CA ALA A 85 -44.27 33.02 64.91
C ALA A 85 -43.62 34.18 65.71
N ARG A 86 -44.14 34.45 66.87
CA ARG A 86 -43.55 35.32 67.85
C ARG A 86 -42.85 34.50 68.92
N LEU A 87 -41.65 34.87 69.26
CA LEU A 87 -40.84 34.21 70.30
C LEU A 87 -40.77 35.10 71.55
N ASP A 88 -40.71 34.51 72.72
CA ASP A 88 -40.40 35.18 74.00
C ASP A 88 -38.89 35.40 74.15
N ASP A 89 -38.51 35.92 75.33
CA ASP A 89 -37.11 36.18 75.68
C ASP A 89 -36.26 34.90 75.87
N ASP A 90 -36.91 33.80 76.14
CA ASP A 90 -36.27 32.48 76.28
C ASP A 90 -36.21 31.72 74.88
N GLY A 91 -36.84 32.29 73.86
CA GLY A 91 -36.89 31.69 72.51
C GLY A 91 -38.04 30.71 72.32
N ASP A 92 -39.00 30.66 73.26
CA ASP A 92 -40.16 29.81 73.19
C ASP A 92 -41.23 30.51 72.34
N ILE A 93 -42.03 29.72 71.61
CA ILE A 93 -43.07 30.20 70.68
C ILE A 93 -44.31 30.64 71.46
N LEU A 94 -44.54 31.92 71.57
CA LEU A 94 -45.74 32.50 72.15
C LEU A 94 -46.96 32.23 71.28
N ASN A 95 -46.89 32.63 70.00
CA ASN A 95 -47.93 32.45 68.99
C ASN A 95 -47.32 32.09 67.64
N ALA A 96 -48.01 31.20 66.86
CA ALA A 96 -47.57 30.84 65.57
C ALA A 96 -48.77 30.57 64.64
N ALA A 97 -48.74 31.14 63.47
CA ALA A 97 -49.80 30.98 62.45
C ALA A 97 -49.24 30.84 61.03
N VAL A 98 -50.01 30.22 60.17
CA VAL A 98 -49.74 30.12 58.73
C VAL A 98 -50.77 30.97 57.98
N VAL A 99 -50.29 31.74 56.98
CA VAL A 99 -51.16 32.47 56.06
C VAL A 99 -51.84 31.49 55.11
N ALA A 100 -53.13 31.28 55.35
CA ALA A 100 -53.94 30.41 54.48
C ALA A 100 -54.38 31.20 53.21
N ARG A 101 -55.12 30.59 52.32
CA ARG A 101 -55.69 31.25 51.15
C ARG A 101 -56.67 32.34 51.60
N GLU A 102 -56.77 33.42 50.85
CA GLU A 102 -57.71 34.54 51.04
C GLU A 102 -57.41 35.38 52.31
N PHE A 103 -56.13 35.58 52.69
CA PHE A 103 -55.69 36.41 53.83
C PHE A 103 -56.19 35.92 55.20
N THR A 104 -56.66 34.69 55.29
CA THR A 104 -57.00 34.06 56.58
C THR A 104 -55.76 33.43 57.22
N THR A 105 -55.65 33.59 58.53
CA THR A 105 -54.57 32.95 59.26
C THR A 105 -55.10 31.71 59.97
N GLN A 106 -54.31 30.65 60.00
CA GLN A 106 -54.62 29.45 60.75
C GLN A 106 -53.52 29.23 61.80
N GLN A 107 -53.94 29.05 63.04
CA GLN A 107 -53.02 28.77 64.14
C GLN A 107 -52.33 27.39 63.91
N LEU A 108 -51.04 27.37 64.24
CA LEU A 108 -50.27 26.13 64.19
C LEU A 108 -50.59 25.19 65.30
N THR A 109 -50.68 23.88 65.02
CA THR A 109 -50.88 22.82 66.03
C THR A 109 -49.61 22.71 66.90
N ALA A 110 -49.77 22.02 68.03
CA ALA A 110 -48.65 21.80 68.99
C ALA A 110 -47.47 21.12 68.30
N ASP A 111 -47.70 20.08 67.47
CA ASP A 111 -46.66 19.35 66.74
C ASP A 111 -45.97 20.24 65.67
N GLN A 112 -46.73 21.10 65.04
CA GLN A 112 -46.16 22.07 64.10
C GLN A 112 -45.32 23.14 64.77
N ARG A 113 -45.72 23.60 65.99
CA ARG A 113 -44.91 24.54 66.82
C ARG A 113 -43.63 23.87 67.33
N ALA A 114 -43.74 22.62 67.73
CA ALA A 114 -42.54 21.84 68.14
C ALA A 114 -41.48 21.71 67.05
N ALA A 115 -41.93 21.62 65.75
CA ALA A 115 -40.99 21.57 64.66
C ALA A 115 -40.21 22.89 64.41
N LEU A 116 -40.73 24.02 64.92
CA LEU A 116 -40.13 25.34 64.81
C LEU A 116 -39.28 25.70 66.05
N ALA A 117 -39.38 24.93 67.14
CA ALA A 117 -38.66 25.18 68.34
C ALA A 117 -37.14 25.07 68.18
N GLY A 118 -36.37 25.84 68.97
CA GLY A 118 -34.90 25.84 68.99
C GLY A 118 -34.25 26.53 67.77
N ILE A 119 -34.97 27.41 67.08
CA ILE A 119 -34.36 28.30 66.08
C ILE A 119 -33.97 29.58 66.74
N GLU A 120 -32.65 29.86 66.77
CA GLU A 120 -32.07 31.06 67.38
C GLU A 120 -32.44 32.30 66.54
N ALA A 121 -32.68 33.44 67.25
CA ALA A 121 -33.05 34.69 66.60
C ALA A 121 -31.80 35.47 66.11
N ASP A 122 -30.85 34.75 65.44
CA ASP A 122 -29.56 35.28 65.00
C ASP A 122 -29.61 35.68 63.47
N GLY A 123 -30.75 35.56 62.83
CA GLY A 123 -30.92 35.86 61.39
C GLY A 123 -30.42 34.74 60.45
N SER A 124 -29.97 33.63 61.04
CA SER A 124 -29.50 32.50 60.17
C SER A 124 -30.67 31.77 59.47
N MET A 125 -30.40 31.27 58.28
CA MET A 125 -31.40 30.58 57.44
C MET A 125 -31.44 29.11 57.76
N HIS A 126 -32.55 28.59 58.23
CA HIS A 126 -32.77 27.20 58.57
C HIS A 126 -33.75 26.54 57.61
N THR A 127 -33.54 25.24 57.37
CA THR A 127 -34.54 24.43 56.63
C THR A 127 -35.17 23.45 57.61
N ARG A 128 -36.51 23.50 57.77
CA ARG A 128 -37.27 22.64 58.67
C ARG A 128 -38.48 22.05 57.93
N THR A 129 -38.84 20.83 58.30
CA THR A 129 -40.06 20.20 57.82
C THR A 129 -41.15 20.31 58.85
N ILE A 130 -42.26 20.98 58.52
CA ILE A 130 -43.40 21.16 59.41
C ILE A 130 -44.45 20.09 59.08
N PRO A 131 -44.89 19.29 60.10
CA PRO A 131 -45.86 18.23 59.86
C PRO A 131 -47.16 18.76 59.20
N GLY A 132 -47.53 18.14 58.05
CA GLY A 132 -48.75 18.52 57.31
C GLY A 132 -48.64 19.78 56.45
N LEU A 133 -47.60 20.59 56.60
CA LEU A 133 -47.36 21.83 55.81
C LEU A 133 -46.22 21.69 54.81
N GLY A 134 -45.26 20.75 55.00
CA GLY A 134 -44.14 20.55 54.08
C GLY A 134 -42.82 21.11 54.60
N THR A 135 -41.86 21.33 53.68
CA THR A 135 -40.52 21.85 54.03
C THR A 135 -40.50 23.37 53.86
N TYR A 136 -39.96 24.02 54.88
CA TYR A 136 -39.87 25.48 54.94
C TYR A 136 -38.46 25.97 55.07
N ARG A 137 -38.18 27.12 54.49
CA ARG A 137 -37.00 27.92 54.69
C ARG A 137 -37.37 29.02 55.69
N ILE A 138 -36.67 29.06 56.83
CA ILE A 138 -37.09 29.79 58.02
C ILE A 138 -35.91 30.58 58.54
N THR A 139 -36.19 31.76 59.05
CA THR A 139 -35.25 32.56 59.87
C THR A 139 -35.97 33.17 61.03
N ALA A 140 -35.25 33.40 62.13
CA ALA A 140 -35.73 34.17 63.29
C ALA A 140 -34.80 35.35 63.50
N VAL A 141 -35.37 36.51 63.77
CA VAL A 141 -34.63 37.75 63.97
C VAL A 141 -35.13 38.48 65.20
N ASP A 142 -34.22 39.00 66.04
CA ASP A 142 -34.50 39.92 67.15
C ASP A 142 -34.20 41.35 66.72
N LYS A 143 -35.20 42.21 66.86
CA LYS A 143 -35.03 43.61 66.54
C LYS A 143 -35.84 44.42 67.58
N ASP A 144 -35.16 45.30 68.29
CA ASP A 144 -35.75 46.17 69.31
C ASP A 144 -36.59 45.44 70.41
N GLY A 145 -36.17 44.20 70.73
CA GLY A 145 -36.88 43.34 71.72
C GLY A 145 -38.11 42.63 71.13
N VAL A 146 -38.33 42.70 69.85
CA VAL A 146 -39.37 41.98 69.12
C VAL A 146 -38.73 40.81 68.35
N ARG A 147 -38.98 39.56 68.82
CA ARG A 147 -38.48 38.37 68.12
C ARG A 147 -39.55 37.75 67.25
N VAL A 148 -39.26 37.72 65.98
CA VAL A 148 -40.15 37.15 64.96
C VAL A 148 -39.45 36.06 64.17
N LEU A 149 -40.14 34.93 64.06
CA LEU A 149 -39.75 33.82 63.16
C LEU A 149 -40.64 33.89 61.97
N THR A 150 -40.03 33.78 60.77
CA THR A 150 -40.77 33.77 59.49
C THR A 150 -40.23 32.63 58.62
N GLY A 151 -41.14 31.92 57.95
CA GLY A 151 -40.81 30.81 57.05
C GLY A 151 -41.65 30.83 55.81
N ILE A 152 -41.02 30.51 54.66
CA ILE A 152 -41.67 30.37 53.38
C ILE A 152 -41.59 28.92 52.89
N PRO A 153 -42.70 28.36 52.35
CA PRO A 153 -42.70 26.98 51.86
C PRO A 153 -41.76 26.80 50.69
N MET A 154 -41.01 25.67 50.70
CA MET A 154 -40.07 25.31 49.65
C MET A 154 -40.69 24.47 48.54
N ASP A 155 -41.96 24.10 48.62
CA ASP A 155 -42.59 23.14 47.70
C ASP A 155 -42.56 23.61 46.25
N ASP A 156 -42.72 24.91 46.00
CA ASP A 156 -42.65 25.47 44.63
C ASP A 156 -41.25 25.37 44.07
N VAL A 157 -40.23 25.70 44.86
CA VAL A 157 -38.82 25.60 44.49
C VAL A 157 -38.45 24.13 44.22
N GLN A 158 -38.89 23.24 45.11
CA GLN A 158 -38.62 21.78 44.93
C GLN A 158 -39.35 21.20 43.70
N ARG A 159 -40.56 21.62 43.41
CA ARG A 159 -41.29 21.26 42.20
C ARG A 159 -40.59 21.78 40.94
N MET A 160 -40.10 23.01 40.94
CA MET A 160 -39.38 23.62 39.86
C MET A 160 -38.06 22.90 39.59
N ILE A 161 -37.24 22.62 40.63
CA ILE A 161 -35.98 21.84 40.49
C ILE A 161 -36.25 20.45 39.95
N ARG A 162 -37.30 19.75 40.45
CA ARG A 162 -37.66 18.42 39.95
C ARG A 162 -38.08 18.46 38.48
N GLY A 163 -38.90 19.45 38.08
CA GLY A 163 -39.33 19.63 36.70
C GLY A 163 -38.16 19.90 35.76
N MET A 164 -37.20 20.73 36.19
CA MET A 164 -35.97 21.00 35.40
C MET A 164 -35.10 19.75 35.27
N LEU A 165 -34.92 18.98 36.35
CA LEU A 165 -34.18 17.70 36.29
C LEU A 165 -34.81 16.70 35.30
N ILE A 166 -36.12 16.57 35.31
CA ILE A 166 -36.81 15.67 34.38
C ILE A 166 -36.63 16.14 32.92
N ALA A 167 -36.77 17.45 32.67
CA ALA A 167 -36.57 18.03 31.36
C ALA A 167 -35.13 17.82 30.86
N GLU A 168 -34.15 18.06 31.72
CA GLU A 168 -32.75 17.91 31.41
C GLU A 168 -32.35 16.47 31.08
N VAL A 169 -32.84 15.49 31.89
CA VAL A 169 -32.64 14.07 31.61
C VAL A 169 -33.31 13.63 30.29
N ALA A 170 -34.51 14.16 30.00
CA ALA A 170 -35.22 13.87 28.76
C ALA A 170 -34.44 14.41 27.53
N ILE A 171 -34.00 15.67 27.58
CA ILE A 171 -33.24 16.31 26.51
C ILE A 171 -31.90 15.61 26.30
N ALA A 172 -31.19 15.30 27.38
CA ALA A 172 -29.92 14.56 27.32
C ALA A 172 -30.12 13.15 26.72
N GLY A 173 -31.17 12.45 27.11
CA GLY A 173 -31.51 11.12 26.57
C GLY A 173 -31.78 11.13 25.07
N VAL A 174 -32.58 12.09 24.59
CA VAL A 174 -32.88 12.27 23.16
C VAL A 174 -31.61 12.65 22.40
N GLY A 175 -30.84 13.61 22.89
CA GLY A 175 -29.61 14.07 22.26
C GLY A 175 -28.55 12.96 22.16
N LEU A 176 -28.38 12.18 23.24
CA LEU A 176 -27.44 11.06 23.27
C LEU A 176 -27.83 9.96 22.28
N THR A 177 -29.13 9.64 22.22
CA THR A 177 -29.65 8.64 21.28
C THR A 177 -29.45 9.09 19.82
N ALA A 178 -29.80 10.34 19.51
CA ALA A 178 -29.62 10.91 18.17
C ALA A 178 -28.12 10.92 17.76
N ALA A 179 -27.24 11.43 18.64
CA ALA A 179 -25.81 11.46 18.39
C ALA A 179 -25.24 10.04 18.22
N GLY A 180 -25.63 9.09 19.03
CA GLY A 180 -25.23 7.68 18.90
C GLY A 180 -25.65 7.05 17.58
N CYS A 181 -26.88 7.31 17.12
CA CYS A 181 -27.35 6.86 15.80
C CYS A 181 -26.53 7.49 14.65
N VAL A 182 -26.31 8.80 14.68
CA VAL A 182 -25.51 9.49 13.65
C VAL A 182 -24.08 8.92 13.62
N CYS A 183 -23.42 8.84 14.77
CA CYS A 183 -22.07 8.27 14.86
C CYS A 183 -22.03 6.83 14.34
N ALA A 184 -23.00 6.00 14.69
CA ALA A 184 -23.05 4.62 14.21
C ALA A 184 -23.20 4.53 12.68
N VAL A 185 -24.02 5.40 12.07
CA VAL A 185 -24.19 5.46 10.62
C VAL A 185 -22.91 5.93 9.94
N VAL A 186 -22.31 7.03 10.41
CA VAL A 186 -21.08 7.61 9.85
C VAL A 186 -19.93 6.59 9.91
N ILE A 187 -19.68 6.00 11.09
CA ILE A 187 -18.61 5.02 11.27
C ILE A 187 -18.83 3.77 10.40
N ARG A 188 -20.08 3.30 10.30
CA ARG A 188 -20.39 2.17 9.41
C ARG A 188 -20.13 2.51 7.95
N ARG A 189 -20.48 3.72 7.51
CA ARG A 189 -20.32 4.15 6.13
C ARG A 189 -18.83 4.33 5.76
N GLN A 190 -18.06 4.97 6.62
CA GLN A 190 -16.62 5.23 6.39
C GLN A 190 -15.74 3.97 6.46
N LEU A 191 -16.07 3.01 7.33
CA LEU A 191 -15.29 1.79 7.47
C LEU A 191 -15.74 0.63 6.54
N ARG A 192 -16.81 0.81 5.77
CA ARG A 192 -17.29 -0.21 4.83
C ARG A 192 -16.30 -0.50 3.69
N PRO A 193 -15.66 0.50 3.05
CA PRO A 193 -14.63 0.29 2.04
C PRO A 193 -13.46 -0.56 2.53
N LEU A 194 -12.90 -0.25 3.70
CA LEU A 194 -11.82 -1.04 4.30
C LEU A 194 -12.16 -2.52 4.48
N GLY A 195 -13.42 -2.82 4.81
CA GLY A 195 -13.88 -4.20 4.91
C GLY A 195 -13.87 -4.93 3.56
N ARG A 196 -14.20 -4.23 2.46
CA ARG A 196 -14.14 -4.80 1.10
C ARG A 196 -12.70 -4.99 0.64
N VAL A 197 -11.83 -3.99 0.83
CA VAL A 197 -10.40 -4.09 0.51
C VAL A 197 -9.75 -5.27 1.25
N ALA A 198 -10.06 -5.44 2.55
CA ALA A 198 -9.58 -6.60 3.31
C ALA A 198 -10.14 -7.93 2.76
N GLY A 199 -11.39 -7.95 2.30
CA GLY A 199 -11.99 -9.11 1.63
C GLY A 199 -11.25 -9.49 0.36
N THR A 200 -10.98 -8.53 -0.53
CA THR A 200 -10.19 -8.73 -1.76
C THR A 200 -8.79 -9.23 -1.45
N ALA A 201 -8.11 -8.66 -0.45
CA ALA A 201 -6.78 -9.11 -0.03
C ALA A 201 -6.77 -10.58 0.43
N VAL A 202 -7.80 -11.00 1.19
CA VAL A 202 -7.96 -12.40 1.61
C VAL A 202 -8.24 -13.31 0.42
N GLU A 203 -9.05 -12.89 -0.54
CA GLU A 203 -9.36 -13.64 -1.76
C GLU A 203 -8.11 -13.85 -2.61
N VAL A 204 -7.35 -12.78 -2.88
CA VAL A 204 -6.07 -12.84 -3.61
C VAL A 204 -5.05 -13.74 -2.89
N SER A 205 -4.97 -13.65 -1.55
CA SER A 205 -4.05 -14.50 -0.77
C SER A 205 -4.37 -16.00 -0.82
N ARG A 206 -5.60 -16.36 -1.19
CA ARG A 206 -6.06 -17.76 -1.33
C ARG A 206 -6.05 -18.25 -2.77
N ALA A 207 -5.85 -17.36 -3.73
CA ALA A 207 -5.78 -17.74 -5.13
C ALA A 207 -4.61 -18.73 -5.35
N PRO A 208 -4.81 -19.80 -6.13
CA PRO A 208 -3.76 -20.78 -6.41
C PRO A 208 -2.75 -20.20 -7.40
N LEU A 209 -1.80 -19.40 -6.93
CA LEU A 209 -0.80 -18.72 -7.75
C LEU A 209 0.25 -19.67 -8.39
N GLY A 210 0.23 -20.95 -8.06
CA GLY A 210 1.22 -21.95 -8.49
C GLY A 210 0.77 -22.91 -9.57
N SER A 211 -0.50 -22.94 -9.96
CA SER A 211 -1.02 -23.94 -10.91
C SER A 211 -2.08 -23.34 -11.82
N GLY A 212 -1.74 -23.16 -13.08
CA GLY A 212 -2.67 -22.77 -14.14
C GLY A 212 -2.47 -21.36 -14.68
N GLU A 213 -3.25 -21.03 -15.71
CA GLU A 213 -3.31 -19.67 -16.24
C GLU A 213 -3.61 -18.68 -15.11
N VAL A 214 -2.80 -17.64 -15.00
CA VAL A 214 -3.07 -16.50 -14.11
C VAL A 214 -4.26 -15.76 -14.71
N GLY A 215 -5.46 -16.34 -14.53
CA GLY A 215 -6.72 -15.68 -14.85
C GLY A 215 -6.93 -14.55 -13.85
N GLY A 216 -7.11 -13.33 -14.33
CA GLY A 216 -7.16 -12.06 -13.61
C GLY A 216 -7.55 -12.15 -12.14
N LEU A 217 -6.63 -11.75 -11.27
CA LEU A 217 -6.89 -11.68 -9.83
C LEU A 217 -7.99 -10.64 -9.56
N THR A 218 -8.84 -10.92 -8.57
CA THR A 218 -9.90 -9.99 -8.17
C THR A 218 -9.30 -8.66 -7.70
N ARG A 219 -9.74 -7.55 -8.29
CA ARG A 219 -9.29 -6.20 -7.94
C ARG A 219 -10.26 -5.50 -7.02
N VAL A 220 -9.74 -4.55 -6.26
CA VAL A 220 -10.55 -3.59 -5.50
C VAL A 220 -11.30 -2.71 -6.50
N PRO A 221 -12.65 -2.58 -6.39
CA PRO A 221 -13.43 -1.74 -7.30
C PRO A 221 -13.01 -0.26 -7.24
N GLU A 222 -13.14 0.48 -8.35
CA GLU A 222 -12.77 1.91 -8.46
C GLU A 222 -13.39 2.79 -7.38
N ARG A 223 -14.64 2.54 -6.99
CA ARG A 223 -15.32 3.26 -5.90
C ARG A 223 -14.63 3.15 -4.54
N ASP A 224 -13.72 2.19 -4.37
CA ASP A 224 -12.96 1.92 -3.14
C ASP A 224 -11.47 2.22 -3.31
N THR A 225 -11.07 2.91 -4.40
CA THR A 225 -9.71 3.35 -4.71
C THR A 225 -9.58 4.87 -4.80
N ASP A 226 -10.55 5.61 -4.23
CA ASP A 226 -10.56 7.07 -4.20
C ASP A 226 -9.28 7.61 -3.52
N PRO A 227 -8.44 8.38 -4.23
CA PRO A 227 -7.17 8.88 -3.70
C PRO A 227 -7.33 9.85 -2.52
N ASP A 228 -8.50 10.49 -2.39
CA ASP A 228 -8.77 11.47 -1.34
C ASP A 228 -9.17 10.80 -0.01
N SER A 229 -9.32 9.46 0.02
CA SER A 229 -9.63 8.71 1.24
C SER A 229 -8.50 7.75 1.61
N GLU A 230 -8.21 7.59 2.91
CA GLU A 230 -7.21 6.64 3.42
C GLU A 230 -7.53 5.19 3.00
N ALA A 231 -8.82 4.85 3.01
CA ALA A 231 -9.29 3.54 2.57
C ALA A 231 -9.04 3.32 1.08
N GLY A 232 -9.25 4.35 0.26
CA GLY A 232 -9.03 4.30 -1.17
C GLY A 232 -7.56 4.24 -1.54
N GLN A 233 -6.68 4.95 -0.81
CA GLN A 233 -5.23 4.85 -0.98
C GLN A 233 -4.73 3.42 -0.74
N VAL A 234 -5.24 2.75 0.31
CA VAL A 234 -4.93 1.34 0.58
C VAL A 234 -5.47 0.44 -0.54
N GLY A 235 -6.69 0.70 -1.03
CA GLY A 235 -7.28 -0.02 -2.16
C GLY A 235 -6.44 0.09 -3.44
N ALA A 236 -6.03 1.31 -3.78
CA ALA A 236 -5.16 1.58 -4.93
C ALA A 236 -3.76 0.94 -4.79
N ALA A 237 -3.18 0.97 -3.58
CA ALA A 237 -1.91 0.32 -3.29
C ALA A 237 -2.02 -1.21 -3.45
N LEU A 238 -3.11 -1.82 -2.99
CA LEU A 238 -3.38 -3.24 -3.17
C LEU A 238 -3.50 -3.61 -4.66
N ASN A 239 -4.22 -2.81 -5.47
CA ASN A 239 -4.33 -3.05 -6.90
C ASN A 239 -2.95 -3.01 -7.59
N ARG A 240 -2.09 -2.02 -7.27
CA ARG A 240 -0.71 -1.98 -7.80
C ARG A 240 0.11 -3.22 -7.40
N MET A 241 -0.06 -3.71 -6.17
CA MET A 241 0.60 -4.95 -5.73
C MET A 241 0.10 -6.17 -6.53
N ILE A 242 -1.21 -6.24 -6.80
CA ILE A 242 -1.81 -7.31 -7.63
C ILE A 242 -1.24 -7.26 -9.04
N ASP A 243 -1.17 -6.07 -9.67
CA ASP A 243 -0.61 -5.90 -11.01
C ASP A 243 0.87 -6.34 -11.06
N HIS A 244 1.64 -6.02 -10.03
CA HIS A 244 3.05 -6.45 -9.94
C HIS A 244 3.18 -7.97 -9.82
N VAL A 245 2.34 -8.60 -9.00
CA VAL A 245 2.30 -10.06 -8.86
C VAL A 245 1.90 -10.74 -10.17
N GLU A 246 0.83 -10.27 -10.83
CA GLU A 246 0.39 -10.81 -12.14
C GLU A 246 1.50 -10.70 -13.20
N SER A 247 2.18 -9.54 -13.27
CA SER A 247 3.30 -9.34 -14.20
C SER A 247 4.44 -10.30 -13.93
N SER A 248 4.83 -10.47 -12.66
CA SER A 248 5.92 -11.38 -12.26
C SER A 248 5.59 -12.85 -12.55
N LEU A 249 4.34 -13.26 -12.32
CA LEU A 249 3.88 -14.63 -12.62
C LEU A 249 3.86 -14.89 -14.11
N THR A 250 3.40 -13.92 -14.90
CA THR A 250 3.37 -14.02 -16.37
C THR A 250 4.78 -14.15 -16.94
N GLU A 251 5.74 -13.38 -16.43
CA GLU A 251 7.15 -13.45 -16.84
C GLU A 251 7.75 -14.82 -16.49
N ARG A 252 7.47 -15.30 -15.29
CA ARG A 252 7.90 -16.64 -14.85
C ARG A 252 7.33 -17.75 -15.74
N GLN A 253 6.05 -17.69 -16.07
CA GLN A 253 5.43 -18.68 -16.98
C GLN A 253 6.08 -18.66 -18.35
N ARG A 254 6.32 -17.48 -18.94
CA ARG A 254 7.02 -17.36 -20.22
C ARG A 254 8.42 -17.97 -20.17
N THR A 255 9.13 -17.77 -19.07
CA THR A 255 10.46 -18.33 -18.85
C THR A 255 10.40 -19.85 -18.73
N GLU A 256 9.43 -20.41 -17.99
CA GLU A 256 9.22 -21.85 -17.88
C GLU A 256 8.85 -22.50 -19.24
N GLU A 257 8.00 -21.84 -20.03
CA GLU A 257 7.64 -22.33 -21.37
C GLU A 257 8.82 -22.29 -22.35
N ARG A 258 9.66 -21.24 -22.30
CA ARG A 258 10.90 -21.18 -23.09
C ARG A 258 11.86 -22.31 -22.70
N MET A 259 12.01 -22.55 -21.39
CA MET A 259 12.88 -23.61 -20.87
C MET A 259 12.37 -25.01 -21.29
N ARG A 260 11.05 -25.26 -21.21
CA ARG A 260 10.46 -26.54 -21.65
C ARG A 260 10.69 -26.79 -23.14
N ARG A 261 10.48 -25.76 -23.98
CA ARG A 261 10.75 -25.85 -25.42
C ARG A 261 12.23 -26.13 -25.67
N PHE A 262 13.13 -25.39 -25.04
CA PHE A 262 14.57 -25.59 -25.13
C PHE A 262 14.99 -27.04 -24.79
N LEU A 263 14.49 -27.59 -23.67
CA LEU A 263 14.81 -28.97 -23.27
C LEU A 263 14.25 -30.01 -24.26
N SER A 264 13.05 -29.76 -24.80
CA SER A 264 12.46 -30.63 -25.82
C SER A 264 13.32 -30.66 -27.08
N ASP A 265 13.67 -29.47 -27.61
CA ASP A 265 14.42 -29.34 -28.83
C ASP A 265 15.85 -29.86 -28.70
N ALA A 266 16.52 -29.57 -27.59
CA ALA A 266 17.83 -30.14 -27.27
C ALA A 266 17.79 -31.69 -27.21
N SER A 267 16.74 -32.26 -26.62
CA SER A 267 16.56 -33.71 -26.56
C SER A 267 16.37 -34.32 -27.92
N HIS A 268 15.65 -33.68 -28.84
CA HIS A 268 15.48 -34.13 -30.21
C HIS A 268 16.79 -34.06 -30.99
N GLU A 269 17.53 -32.95 -30.92
CA GLU A 269 18.79 -32.76 -31.63
C GLU A 269 19.90 -33.66 -31.13
N LEU A 270 19.89 -34.06 -29.85
CA LEU A 270 20.85 -35.06 -29.28
C LEU A 270 20.45 -36.49 -29.65
N ARG A 271 19.17 -36.82 -29.78
CA ARG A 271 18.72 -38.20 -30.07
C ARG A 271 19.12 -38.66 -31.46
N THR A 272 19.07 -37.76 -32.44
CA THR A 272 19.38 -38.09 -33.85
C THR A 272 20.83 -38.57 -34.04
N PRO A 273 21.87 -37.81 -33.60
CA PRO A 273 23.28 -38.29 -33.72
C PRO A 273 23.55 -39.54 -32.89
N LEU A 274 22.94 -39.65 -31.71
CA LEU A 274 23.08 -40.82 -30.84
C LEU A 274 22.53 -42.09 -31.53
N ALA A 275 21.36 -41.97 -32.18
CA ALA A 275 20.79 -43.08 -32.95
C ALA A 275 21.68 -43.47 -34.15
N SER A 276 22.30 -42.46 -34.82
CA SER A 276 23.27 -42.72 -35.89
C SER A 276 24.52 -43.48 -35.39
N ILE A 277 25.10 -43.00 -34.28
CA ILE A 277 26.26 -43.68 -33.67
C ILE A 277 25.90 -45.13 -33.28
N ALA A 278 24.75 -45.34 -32.61
CA ALA A 278 24.28 -46.66 -32.24
C ALA A 278 24.08 -47.58 -33.44
N GLY A 279 23.48 -47.03 -34.53
CA GLY A 279 23.28 -47.79 -35.78
C GLY A 279 24.59 -48.21 -36.45
N TYR A 280 25.59 -47.31 -36.55
CA TYR A 280 26.90 -47.66 -37.10
C TYR A 280 27.65 -48.63 -36.20
N ALA A 281 27.59 -48.51 -34.89
CA ALA A 281 28.17 -49.44 -33.93
C ALA A 281 27.54 -50.83 -34.05
N GLU A 282 26.22 -50.94 -34.24
CA GLU A 282 25.54 -52.21 -34.42
C GLU A 282 25.90 -52.87 -35.78
N LEU A 283 25.99 -52.06 -36.83
CA LEU A 283 26.44 -52.58 -38.16
C LEU A 283 27.86 -53.14 -38.11
N MET A 284 28.77 -52.46 -37.39
CA MET A 284 30.14 -52.98 -37.20
C MET A 284 30.15 -54.28 -36.37
N ASN A 285 29.31 -54.37 -35.34
CA ASN A 285 29.26 -55.54 -34.48
C ASN A 285 28.65 -56.78 -35.13
N ARG A 286 27.78 -56.60 -36.15
CA ARG A 286 27.16 -57.68 -36.93
C ARG A 286 28.07 -58.25 -38.04
N GLY A 287 29.21 -57.65 -38.30
CA GLY A 287 30.19 -58.18 -39.29
C GLY A 287 29.65 -58.20 -40.73
N THR A 288 28.81 -57.26 -41.12
CA THR A 288 28.25 -57.21 -42.47
C THR A 288 29.20 -56.53 -43.44
N ASP A 289 29.55 -57.18 -44.54
CA ASP A 289 30.40 -56.71 -45.67
C ASP A 289 29.85 -55.45 -46.37
N ARG A 290 28.73 -54.86 -45.83
CA ARG A 290 28.03 -53.72 -46.48
C ARG A 290 28.66 -52.35 -46.23
N ILE A 291 29.52 -52.20 -45.17
CA ILE A 291 30.19 -50.95 -44.87
C ILE A 291 31.62 -51.21 -44.43
N GLU A 292 32.56 -50.53 -45.11
CA GLU A 292 33.97 -50.60 -44.73
C GLU A 292 34.15 -50.09 -43.27
N PRO A 293 34.83 -50.83 -42.38
CA PRO A 293 35.00 -50.44 -40.98
C PRO A 293 35.58 -49.05 -40.80
N GLY A 294 36.51 -48.63 -41.63
CA GLY A 294 37.10 -47.28 -41.59
C GLY A 294 36.08 -46.17 -41.91
N THR A 295 35.10 -46.48 -42.75
CA THR A 295 34.01 -45.51 -43.03
C THR A 295 33.00 -45.39 -41.88
N ALA A 296 32.68 -46.51 -41.23
CA ALA A 296 31.82 -46.51 -40.03
C ALA A 296 32.47 -45.73 -38.88
N TRP A 297 33.75 -45.96 -38.60
CA TRP A 297 34.48 -45.22 -37.57
C TRP A 297 34.56 -43.72 -37.86
N ARG A 298 34.83 -43.30 -39.09
CA ARG A 298 34.79 -41.88 -39.49
C ARG A 298 33.44 -41.25 -39.23
N ARG A 299 32.35 -41.98 -39.48
CA ARG A 299 30.99 -41.53 -39.23
C ARG A 299 30.70 -41.40 -37.72
N VAL A 300 31.06 -42.39 -36.92
CA VAL A 300 30.92 -42.36 -35.47
C VAL A 300 31.71 -41.18 -34.87
N SER A 301 32.97 -41.02 -35.29
CA SER A 301 33.83 -39.92 -34.81
C SER A 301 33.27 -38.55 -35.18
N ALA A 302 32.77 -38.38 -36.43
CA ALA A 302 32.18 -37.14 -36.87
C ALA A 302 30.89 -36.77 -36.10
N GLU A 303 30.06 -37.81 -35.83
CA GLU A 303 28.82 -37.58 -35.07
C GLU A 303 29.07 -37.32 -33.60
N SER A 304 30.12 -37.97 -33.02
CA SER A 304 30.57 -37.67 -31.65
C SER A 304 31.10 -36.24 -31.51
N ALA A 305 31.93 -35.77 -32.43
CA ALA A 305 32.45 -34.41 -32.46
C ALA A 305 31.31 -33.39 -32.60
N ARG A 306 30.31 -33.70 -33.46
CA ARG A 306 29.10 -32.87 -33.60
C ARG A 306 28.31 -32.78 -32.29
N MET A 307 28.14 -33.91 -31.58
CA MET A 307 27.47 -33.89 -30.26
C MET A 307 28.20 -33.04 -29.22
N THR A 308 29.55 -33.15 -29.19
CA THR A 308 30.36 -32.31 -28.31
C THR A 308 30.15 -30.84 -28.59
N GLY A 309 30.23 -30.42 -29.83
CA GLY A 309 29.96 -29.02 -30.22
C GLY A 309 28.54 -28.57 -29.87
N LEU A 310 27.53 -29.42 -30.07
CA LEU A 310 26.15 -29.12 -29.70
C LEU A 310 26.00 -28.91 -28.18
N VAL A 311 26.63 -29.74 -27.36
CA VAL A 311 26.61 -29.60 -25.89
C VAL A 311 27.31 -28.31 -25.45
N GLU A 312 28.47 -28.00 -26.05
CA GLU A 312 29.20 -26.75 -25.78
C GLU A 312 28.37 -25.51 -26.15
N ASP A 313 27.73 -25.56 -27.29
CA ASP A 313 26.81 -24.50 -27.76
C ASP A 313 25.64 -24.29 -26.79
N LEU A 314 25.02 -25.38 -26.31
CA LEU A 314 23.93 -25.34 -25.34
C LEU A 314 24.38 -24.77 -23.99
N LEU A 315 25.56 -25.18 -23.50
CA LEU A 315 26.15 -24.67 -22.26
C LEU A 315 26.51 -23.20 -22.38
N LEU A 316 27.02 -22.75 -23.52
CA LEU A 316 27.30 -21.36 -23.79
C LEU A 316 26.03 -20.51 -23.75
N LEU A 317 24.98 -20.93 -24.46
CA LEU A 317 23.70 -20.24 -24.45
C LEU A 317 23.10 -20.15 -23.04
N ALA A 318 23.19 -21.22 -22.24
CA ALA A 318 22.72 -21.22 -20.85
C ALA A 318 23.50 -20.18 -19.98
N ARG A 319 24.83 -20.12 -20.15
CA ARG A 319 25.68 -19.14 -19.42
C ARG A 319 25.38 -17.69 -19.81
N LEU A 320 25.13 -17.45 -21.11
CA LEU A 320 24.77 -16.11 -21.62
C LEU A 320 23.39 -15.68 -21.13
N ASP A 321 22.43 -16.59 -21.08
CA ASP A 321 21.08 -16.34 -20.54
C ASP A 321 21.10 -15.99 -19.03
N GLU A 322 22.05 -16.60 -18.28
CA GLU A 322 22.25 -16.28 -16.85
C GLU A 322 22.95 -14.93 -16.62
N GLY A 323 23.36 -14.24 -17.68
CA GLY A 323 24.07 -12.96 -17.59
C GLY A 323 25.47 -13.08 -16.97
N ARG A 324 26.12 -14.25 -17.06
CA ARG A 324 27.49 -14.40 -16.55
C ARG A 324 28.45 -13.55 -17.32
N PRO A 325 29.36 -12.85 -16.65
CA PRO A 325 30.32 -11.98 -17.31
C PRO A 325 31.23 -12.79 -18.25
N LEU A 326 31.41 -12.28 -19.46
CA LEU A 326 32.39 -12.76 -20.43
C LEU A 326 33.79 -12.19 -20.07
N HIS A 327 34.84 -12.79 -20.64
CA HIS A 327 36.17 -12.19 -20.56
C HIS A 327 36.12 -10.84 -21.30
N SER A 328 36.71 -9.82 -20.70
CA SER A 328 36.67 -8.45 -21.25
C SER A 328 38.10 -8.00 -21.51
N ALA A 329 38.44 -7.88 -22.78
CA ALA A 329 39.71 -7.34 -23.26
C ALA A 329 39.43 -6.38 -24.43
N GLU A 330 40.39 -5.61 -24.81
CA GLU A 330 40.35 -4.81 -26.04
C GLU A 330 40.63 -5.75 -27.24
N VAL A 331 39.71 -5.76 -28.23
CA VAL A 331 39.71 -6.66 -29.39
C VAL A 331 39.69 -5.83 -30.66
N ASP A 332 40.66 -6.09 -31.55
CA ASP A 332 40.67 -5.53 -32.92
C ASP A 332 39.73 -6.37 -33.82
N VAL A 333 38.55 -5.84 -34.09
CA VAL A 333 37.52 -6.49 -34.90
C VAL A 333 37.99 -6.68 -36.34
N ALA A 334 38.84 -5.83 -36.89
CA ALA A 334 39.31 -6.01 -38.27
C ALA A 334 40.24 -7.21 -38.38
N ALA A 335 41.17 -7.36 -37.44
CA ALA A 335 42.07 -8.52 -37.33
C ALA A 335 41.27 -9.83 -37.15
N LEU A 336 40.33 -9.80 -36.24
CA LEU A 336 39.43 -10.94 -35.91
C LEU A 336 38.59 -11.39 -37.15
N VAL A 337 37.99 -10.46 -37.89
CA VAL A 337 37.19 -10.78 -39.07
C VAL A 337 38.10 -11.29 -40.19
N ALA A 338 39.33 -10.71 -40.36
CA ALA A 338 40.32 -11.20 -41.33
C ALA A 338 40.70 -12.66 -41.06
N GLU A 339 40.96 -13.03 -39.80
CA GLU A 339 41.26 -14.41 -39.38
C GLU A 339 40.09 -15.34 -39.69
N ALA A 340 38.88 -14.98 -39.33
CA ALA A 340 37.66 -15.78 -39.63
C ALA A 340 37.43 -16.00 -41.14
N VAL A 341 37.72 -14.97 -41.99
CA VAL A 341 37.64 -15.11 -43.46
C VAL A 341 38.75 -16.03 -43.98
N TRP A 342 39.96 -15.96 -43.45
CA TRP A 342 41.02 -16.88 -43.78
C TRP A 342 40.68 -18.33 -43.46
N ASP A 343 40.12 -18.58 -42.28
CA ASP A 343 39.62 -19.89 -41.89
C ASP A 343 38.51 -20.41 -42.81
N ALA A 344 37.60 -19.53 -43.21
CA ALA A 344 36.52 -19.87 -44.14
C ALA A 344 37.08 -20.28 -45.55
N ARG A 345 38.13 -19.58 -46.01
CA ARG A 345 38.86 -19.95 -47.27
C ARG A 345 39.56 -21.30 -47.13
N ALA A 346 40.30 -21.51 -46.04
CA ALA A 346 41.00 -22.77 -45.79
C ALA A 346 40.06 -23.98 -45.67
N ALA A 347 38.83 -23.79 -45.20
CA ALA A 347 37.82 -24.83 -45.05
C ALA A 347 37.19 -25.30 -46.37
N GLY A 348 37.44 -24.67 -47.50
CA GLY A 348 37.02 -25.08 -48.85
C GLY A 348 36.87 -23.97 -49.89
N ASP A 349 37.22 -24.31 -51.15
CA ASP A 349 37.27 -23.40 -52.32
C ASP A 349 35.88 -23.24 -52.99
N SER A 350 34.80 -23.64 -52.38
CA SER A 350 33.48 -23.67 -53.00
C SER A 350 32.82 -22.27 -53.12
N HIS A 351 33.33 -21.24 -52.42
CA HIS A 351 32.78 -19.89 -52.38
C HIS A 351 33.85 -18.85 -52.65
N ASP A 352 33.45 -17.68 -53.23
CA ASP A 352 34.31 -16.51 -53.42
C ASP A 352 34.26 -15.63 -52.17
N TRP A 353 35.25 -15.81 -51.25
CA TRP A 353 35.34 -15.09 -50.01
C TRP A 353 36.09 -13.77 -50.17
N GLN A 354 35.48 -12.66 -49.80
CA GLN A 354 36.05 -11.32 -49.88
C GLN A 354 36.01 -10.61 -48.54
N LEU A 355 37.02 -9.79 -48.27
CA LEU A 355 37.10 -8.92 -47.09
C LEU A 355 37.24 -7.48 -47.56
N GLU A 356 36.37 -6.62 -47.05
CA GLU A 356 36.45 -5.15 -47.23
C GLU A 356 36.60 -4.48 -45.90
N LEU A 357 37.60 -3.60 -45.79
CA LEU A 357 37.83 -2.77 -44.57
C LEU A 357 37.56 -1.31 -44.95
N ARG A 358 36.58 -0.72 -44.25
CA ARG A 358 36.19 0.70 -44.38
C ARG A 358 36.37 1.39 -43.01
N LEU A 359 37.60 1.66 -42.69
CA LEU A 359 38.00 2.08 -41.35
C LEU A 359 38.39 3.55 -41.35
N ASP A 360 37.61 4.36 -40.61
CA ASP A 360 37.97 5.77 -40.33
C ASP A 360 38.81 5.87 -39.03
N ALA A 361 38.70 4.87 -38.17
CA ALA A 361 39.45 4.74 -36.90
C ALA A 361 39.72 3.26 -36.59
N ALA A 362 40.50 2.94 -35.59
CA ALA A 362 40.75 1.58 -35.17
C ALA A 362 39.45 0.93 -34.66
N PRO A 363 39.04 -0.23 -35.18
CA PRO A 363 37.80 -0.90 -34.80
C PRO A 363 37.96 -1.70 -33.51
N LEU A 364 38.34 -0.97 -32.43
CA LEU A 364 38.56 -1.57 -31.12
C LEU A 364 37.23 -1.67 -30.34
N VAL A 365 36.93 -2.85 -29.85
CA VAL A 365 35.77 -3.12 -28.99
C VAL A 365 36.22 -3.78 -27.71
N THR A 366 35.49 -3.54 -26.61
CA THR A 366 35.73 -4.24 -25.34
C THR A 366 34.94 -5.56 -25.33
N GLY A 367 35.62 -6.71 -25.26
CA GLY A 367 34.92 -8.00 -25.31
C GLY A 367 35.79 -9.24 -25.17
N ASP A 368 35.16 -10.39 -25.38
CA ASP A 368 35.77 -11.72 -25.42
C ASP A 368 36.10 -12.07 -26.89
N GLU A 369 37.40 -12.02 -27.23
CA GLU A 369 37.89 -12.24 -28.59
C GLU A 369 37.41 -13.59 -29.17
N ALA A 370 37.52 -14.68 -28.40
CA ALA A 370 37.12 -16.01 -28.86
C ALA A 370 35.59 -16.08 -29.15
N ARG A 371 34.78 -15.37 -28.37
CA ARG A 371 33.34 -15.30 -28.57
C ARG A 371 32.94 -14.42 -29.75
N LEU A 372 33.62 -13.28 -29.91
CA LEU A 372 33.42 -12.41 -31.09
C LEU A 372 33.86 -13.12 -32.38
N HIS A 373 34.99 -13.88 -32.36
CA HIS A 373 35.39 -14.72 -33.47
C HIS A 373 34.32 -15.77 -33.79
N GLN A 374 33.71 -16.40 -32.77
CA GLN A 374 32.61 -17.37 -32.95
C GLN A 374 31.38 -16.74 -33.62
N VAL A 375 31.07 -15.44 -33.35
CA VAL A 375 30.00 -14.72 -34.08
C VAL A 375 30.27 -14.70 -35.58
N VAL A 376 31.46 -14.22 -35.99
CA VAL A 376 31.81 -14.10 -37.38
C VAL A 376 31.88 -15.47 -38.04
N ALA A 377 32.50 -16.45 -37.39
CA ALA A 377 32.59 -17.83 -37.89
C ALA A 377 31.20 -18.46 -38.14
N ASN A 378 30.25 -18.21 -37.24
CA ASN A 378 28.86 -18.67 -37.43
C ASN A 378 28.17 -18.02 -38.62
N LEU A 379 28.37 -16.73 -38.85
CA LEU A 379 27.80 -16.03 -40.03
C LEU A 379 28.41 -16.56 -41.33
N LEU A 380 29.73 -16.73 -41.40
CA LEU A 380 30.43 -17.29 -42.57
C LEU A 380 30.05 -18.77 -42.81
N ALA A 381 29.96 -19.58 -41.75
CA ALA A 381 29.48 -20.95 -41.85
C ALA A 381 28.04 -21.04 -42.36
N ASN A 382 27.18 -20.11 -41.92
CA ASN A 382 25.79 -20.01 -42.43
C ASN A 382 25.77 -19.75 -43.94
N ALA A 383 26.55 -18.79 -44.44
CA ALA A 383 26.67 -18.53 -45.85
C ALA A 383 27.14 -19.78 -46.63
N ARG A 384 28.19 -20.48 -46.13
CA ARG A 384 28.72 -21.71 -46.74
C ARG A 384 27.70 -22.85 -46.83
N VAL A 385 26.88 -23.00 -45.82
CA VAL A 385 25.91 -24.15 -45.73
C VAL A 385 24.65 -23.87 -46.53
N HIS A 386 24.19 -22.62 -46.56
CA HIS A 386 22.87 -22.25 -47.09
C HIS A 386 22.92 -21.64 -48.49
N THR A 387 24.10 -21.43 -49.05
CA THR A 387 24.23 -20.94 -50.43
C THR A 387 24.92 -21.97 -51.35
N PRO A 388 24.66 -21.94 -52.69
CA PRO A 388 25.26 -22.86 -53.63
C PRO A 388 26.75 -22.58 -53.82
N PRO A 389 27.55 -23.56 -54.32
CA PRO A 389 28.91 -23.33 -54.75
C PRO A 389 29.01 -22.22 -55.76
N GLY A 390 30.08 -21.40 -55.68
CA GLY A 390 30.30 -20.22 -56.53
C GLY A 390 29.64 -18.94 -56.02
N THR A 391 28.94 -19.00 -54.88
CA THR A 391 28.40 -17.79 -54.24
C THR A 391 29.53 -16.88 -53.74
N ARG A 392 29.39 -15.58 -53.99
CA ARG A 392 30.26 -14.55 -53.43
C ARG A 392 29.78 -14.20 -52.04
N VAL A 393 30.69 -14.26 -51.08
CA VAL A 393 30.46 -13.87 -49.68
C VAL A 393 31.45 -12.77 -49.30
N VAL A 394 30.95 -11.61 -48.91
CA VAL A 394 31.77 -10.47 -48.56
C VAL A 394 31.58 -10.12 -47.06
N ALA A 395 32.67 -10.13 -46.33
CA ALA A 395 32.70 -9.60 -44.96
C ALA A 395 33.20 -8.15 -45.00
N VAL A 396 32.45 -7.22 -44.47
CA VAL A 396 32.77 -5.80 -44.40
C VAL A 396 32.91 -5.38 -42.96
N VAL A 397 34.02 -4.73 -42.63
CA VAL A 397 34.21 -4.07 -41.32
C VAL A 397 34.18 -2.57 -41.55
N GLU A 398 33.38 -1.86 -40.81
CA GLU A 398 33.18 -0.42 -40.93
C GLU A 398 33.13 0.23 -39.54
N THR A 399 33.87 1.32 -39.37
CA THR A 399 33.82 2.09 -38.13
C THR A 399 32.94 3.31 -38.28
N GLY A 400 32.01 3.51 -37.36
CA GLY A 400 31.22 4.73 -37.23
C GLY A 400 31.65 5.51 -35.98
N ALA A 401 30.91 6.56 -35.66
CA ALA A 401 31.26 7.46 -34.56
C ALA A 401 31.22 6.78 -33.15
N ALA A 402 30.37 5.79 -32.96
CA ALA A 402 30.19 5.13 -31.65
C ALA A 402 30.15 3.60 -31.74
N HIS A 403 30.18 3.02 -32.93
CA HIS A 403 29.99 1.58 -33.16
C HIS A 403 30.92 1.08 -34.22
N CYS A 404 31.41 -0.15 -34.06
CA CYS A 404 31.98 -0.97 -35.08
C CYS A 404 30.86 -1.82 -35.72
N LEU A 405 30.80 -1.83 -37.06
CA LEU A 405 29.82 -2.62 -37.84
C LEU A 405 30.57 -3.75 -38.56
N VAL A 406 30.11 -4.98 -38.37
CA VAL A 406 30.55 -6.14 -39.17
C VAL A 406 29.35 -6.60 -40.00
N ARG A 407 29.48 -6.53 -41.32
CA ARG A 407 28.46 -7.02 -42.25
C ARG A 407 28.97 -8.25 -42.98
N VAL A 408 28.17 -9.28 -43.03
CA VAL A 408 28.41 -10.47 -43.85
C VAL A 408 27.26 -10.55 -44.85
N HIS A 409 27.57 -10.36 -46.13
CA HIS A 409 26.57 -10.48 -47.18
C HIS A 409 26.93 -11.51 -48.26
N ASP A 410 25.91 -12.19 -48.73
CA ASP A 410 26.01 -13.17 -49.81
C ASP A 410 25.04 -12.87 -50.95
N ASN A 411 25.37 -13.35 -52.17
CA ASN A 411 24.50 -13.25 -53.33
C ASN A 411 23.72 -14.55 -53.59
N GLY A 412 23.41 -15.29 -52.54
CA GLY A 412 22.69 -16.56 -52.56
C GLY A 412 21.18 -16.42 -52.78
N PRO A 413 20.42 -17.50 -52.58
CA PRO A 413 18.98 -17.56 -52.83
C PRO A 413 18.12 -16.73 -51.90
N GLY A 414 18.68 -16.19 -50.80
CA GLY A 414 17.95 -15.48 -49.79
C GLY A 414 17.26 -16.38 -48.75
N ILE A 415 16.76 -15.76 -47.68
CA ILE A 415 16.01 -16.40 -46.62
C ILE A 415 14.51 -16.20 -46.89
N PRO A 416 13.69 -17.29 -46.81
CA PRO A 416 12.25 -17.15 -46.98
C PRO A 416 11.66 -16.13 -46.02
N PRO A 417 10.76 -15.22 -46.42
CA PRO A 417 10.21 -14.16 -45.57
C PRO A 417 9.52 -14.67 -44.33
N ALA A 418 8.94 -15.87 -44.36
CA ALA A 418 8.30 -16.49 -43.19
C ALA A 418 9.28 -16.87 -42.07
N LEU A 419 10.57 -17.03 -42.38
CA LEU A 419 11.61 -17.40 -41.43
C LEU A 419 12.37 -16.19 -40.86
N LEU A 420 12.35 -15.03 -41.50
CA LEU A 420 13.08 -13.85 -41.09
C LEU A 420 12.78 -13.42 -39.63
N PRO A 421 11.52 -13.42 -39.14
CA PRO A 421 11.22 -13.03 -37.78
C PRO A 421 11.83 -13.96 -36.72
N SER A 422 12.08 -15.22 -37.05
CA SER A 422 12.57 -16.26 -36.13
C SER A 422 13.97 -16.76 -36.48
N VAL A 423 14.72 -16.10 -37.37
CA VAL A 423 16.01 -16.60 -37.87
C VAL A 423 17.08 -16.67 -36.74
N PHE A 424 16.96 -15.86 -35.71
CA PHE A 424 17.82 -15.85 -34.53
C PHE A 424 17.27 -16.69 -33.36
N GLU A 425 16.08 -17.30 -33.53
CA GLU A 425 15.57 -18.23 -32.53
C GLU A 425 16.34 -19.57 -32.59
N ARG A 426 16.43 -20.24 -31.46
CA ARG A 426 17.15 -21.51 -31.30
C ARG A 426 16.45 -22.60 -32.13
N PHE A 427 17.26 -23.45 -32.78
CA PHE A 427 16.79 -24.60 -33.58
C PHE A 427 15.91 -24.23 -34.79
N THR A 428 15.91 -22.95 -35.19
CA THR A 428 15.19 -22.51 -36.39
C THR A 428 15.86 -23.10 -37.64
N ARG A 429 15.08 -23.81 -38.48
CA ARG A 429 15.55 -24.43 -39.76
C ARG A 429 14.50 -24.22 -40.84
N ALA A 430 14.95 -23.96 -42.03
CA ALA A 430 14.10 -24.04 -43.23
C ALA A 430 13.66 -25.48 -43.45
N ASP A 431 12.36 -25.69 -43.69
CA ASP A 431 11.66 -26.97 -43.77
C ASP A 431 12.53 -28.20 -44.16
N ALA A 432 12.53 -29.18 -43.26
CA ALA A 432 13.28 -30.44 -43.39
C ALA A 432 12.90 -31.30 -44.63
N SER A 433 11.87 -30.93 -45.42
CA SER A 433 11.41 -31.67 -46.58
C SER A 433 12.30 -31.51 -47.80
N ARG A 434 13.08 -30.40 -47.92
CA ARG A 434 13.99 -30.18 -49.06
C ARG A 434 15.42 -30.65 -48.85
N THR A 435 15.82 -30.94 -47.60
CA THR A 435 17.21 -31.29 -47.21
C THR A 435 17.49 -32.79 -47.24
N ARG A 436 16.53 -33.66 -47.60
CA ARG A 436 16.76 -35.10 -47.75
C ARG A 436 17.72 -35.47 -48.90
N ALA A 437 18.06 -34.52 -49.76
CA ALA A 437 18.98 -34.76 -50.90
C ALA A 437 20.47 -34.63 -50.49
N ASN A 438 20.82 -34.06 -49.36
CA ASN A 438 22.23 -33.94 -48.95
C ASN A 438 22.42 -34.03 -47.42
N PRO A 439 22.64 -35.25 -46.87
CA PRO A 439 22.80 -35.45 -45.44
C PRO A 439 24.09 -34.82 -44.83
N LYS A 440 24.94 -34.22 -45.66
CA LYS A 440 26.22 -33.62 -45.24
C LYS A 440 26.14 -32.16 -44.75
N SER A 441 24.97 -31.48 -44.89
CA SER A 441 24.87 -30.04 -44.65
C SER A 441 23.90 -29.64 -43.55
N GLY A 442 23.77 -30.44 -42.49
CA GLY A 442 22.83 -30.14 -41.40
C GLY A 442 23.48 -29.40 -40.25
N GLY A 443 23.40 -28.06 -40.25
CA GLY A 443 23.71 -27.27 -39.04
C GLY A 443 22.73 -27.55 -37.87
N SER A 444 23.13 -27.33 -36.66
CA SER A 444 22.31 -27.52 -35.43
C SER A 444 21.13 -26.53 -35.30
N GLY A 445 21.10 -25.49 -36.14
CA GLY A 445 20.14 -24.36 -35.95
C GLY A 445 20.44 -23.49 -34.74
N LEU A 446 21.61 -23.64 -34.10
CA LEU A 446 22.04 -22.84 -32.98
C LEU A 446 22.99 -21.70 -33.36
N GLY A 447 23.71 -21.78 -34.48
CA GLY A 447 24.78 -20.85 -34.80
C GLY A 447 24.34 -19.36 -34.85
N LEU A 448 23.18 -19.05 -35.46
CA LEU A 448 22.65 -17.70 -35.51
C LEU A 448 22.11 -17.24 -34.15
N ALA A 449 21.51 -18.13 -33.37
CA ALA A 449 21.07 -17.86 -32.02
C ALA A 449 22.26 -17.55 -31.06
N ILE A 450 23.37 -18.29 -31.23
CA ILE A 450 24.64 -18.05 -30.52
C ILE A 450 25.24 -16.71 -30.92
N ALA A 451 25.26 -16.42 -32.24
CA ALA A 451 25.76 -15.11 -32.73
C ALA A 451 24.96 -13.96 -32.10
N ALA A 452 23.64 -14.06 -32.04
CA ALA A 452 22.77 -13.05 -31.46
C ALA A 452 23.01 -12.93 -29.93
N ALA A 453 23.11 -14.05 -29.21
CA ALA A 453 23.32 -14.06 -27.77
C ALA A 453 24.69 -13.48 -27.38
N ILE A 454 25.77 -13.85 -28.09
CA ILE A 454 27.11 -13.28 -27.89
C ILE A 454 27.11 -11.78 -28.18
N THR A 455 26.54 -11.36 -29.30
CA THR A 455 26.47 -9.93 -29.68
C THR A 455 25.73 -9.13 -28.63
N ALA A 456 24.59 -9.62 -28.12
CA ALA A 456 23.83 -8.98 -27.05
C ALA A 456 24.62 -8.91 -25.74
N ALA A 457 25.38 -9.97 -25.38
CA ALA A 457 26.22 -9.98 -24.18
C ALA A 457 27.38 -8.97 -24.24
N HIS A 458 27.77 -8.53 -25.46
CA HIS A 458 28.73 -7.44 -25.69
C HIS A 458 28.07 -6.06 -25.83
N GLY A 459 26.79 -5.91 -25.44
CA GLY A 459 26.05 -4.64 -25.57
C GLY A 459 25.73 -4.25 -27.01
N GLY A 460 25.93 -5.18 -27.96
CA GLY A 460 25.68 -4.99 -29.39
C GLY A 460 24.30 -5.49 -29.85
N ARG A 461 24.08 -5.41 -31.16
CA ARG A 461 22.88 -5.89 -31.82
C ARG A 461 23.21 -6.54 -33.15
N ILE A 462 22.49 -7.60 -33.52
CA ILE A 462 22.55 -8.24 -34.83
C ILE A 462 21.21 -8.09 -35.55
N ASP A 463 21.24 -7.72 -36.82
CA ASP A 463 20.10 -7.56 -37.70
C ASP A 463 20.31 -8.38 -38.96
N VAL A 464 19.22 -8.71 -39.69
CA VAL A 464 19.28 -9.40 -40.97
C VAL A 464 18.34 -8.75 -41.97
N GLU A 465 18.84 -8.57 -43.19
CA GLU A 465 18.05 -8.19 -44.37
C GLU A 465 18.26 -9.24 -45.43
N SER A 466 17.19 -9.76 -46.04
CA SER A 466 17.32 -10.79 -47.08
C SER A 466 16.25 -10.67 -48.14
N ALA A 467 16.74 -10.78 -49.37
CA ALA A 467 15.95 -10.92 -50.59
C ALA A 467 16.66 -11.91 -51.52
N PRO A 468 15.99 -12.50 -52.52
CA PRO A 468 16.65 -13.34 -53.50
C PRO A 468 17.82 -12.61 -54.17
N GLY A 469 19.01 -13.19 -54.11
CA GLY A 469 20.24 -12.61 -54.64
C GLY A 469 21.00 -11.72 -53.64
N ARG A 470 20.50 -11.51 -52.42
CA ARG A 470 21.19 -10.76 -51.36
C ARG A 470 20.69 -11.15 -49.98
N THR A 471 21.57 -11.70 -49.15
CA THR A 471 21.37 -11.82 -47.71
C THR A 471 22.45 -11.04 -46.98
N GLU A 472 22.09 -10.20 -46.04
CA GLU A 472 23.06 -9.38 -45.28
C GLU A 472 22.75 -9.49 -43.76
N PHE A 473 23.73 -9.96 -43.02
CA PHE A 473 23.74 -9.93 -41.57
C PHE A 473 24.60 -8.75 -41.10
N THR A 474 24.07 -7.90 -40.21
CA THR A 474 24.78 -6.73 -39.67
C THR A 474 24.93 -6.86 -38.16
N VAL A 475 26.14 -6.97 -37.67
CA VAL A 475 26.49 -6.96 -36.30
C VAL A 475 26.99 -5.56 -35.91
N ARG A 476 26.40 -4.96 -34.89
CA ARG A 476 26.79 -3.65 -34.33
C ARG A 476 27.37 -3.85 -32.95
N LEU A 477 28.60 -3.41 -32.72
CA LEU A 477 29.28 -3.48 -31.44
C LEU A 477 29.65 -2.06 -30.98
N PRO A 478 29.51 -1.71 -29.71
CA PRO A 478 30.01 -0.43 -29.19
C PRO A 478 31.53 -0.40 -29.29
N LEU A 479 32.09 0.72 -29.75
CA LEU A 479 33.55 0.93 -29.70
C LEU A 479 34.01 1.01 -28.26
N ALA A 480 35.24 0.58 -27.98
CA ALA A 480 35.86 0.80 -26.69
C ALA A 480 35.96 2.31 -26.44
N GLU A 481 35.60 2.77 -25.25
CA GLU A 481 35.81 4.15 -24.87
C GLU A 481 37.33 4.39 -24.85
N GLU A 482 37.82 5.39 -25.60
CA GLU A 482 39.22 5.83 -25.47
C GLU A 482 39.44 6.29 -24.01
N GLU A 483 40.22 5.53 -23.28
CA GLU A 483 40.68 5.98 -21.96
C GLU A 483 41.45 7.30 -22.18
N PRO A 484 41.00 8.42 -21.60
CA PRO A 484 41.67 9.70 -21.86
C PRO A 484 43.15 9.56 -21.44
N ALA A 485 44.06 9.73 -22.38
CA ALA A 485 45.49 9.63 -22.17
C ALA A 485 45.89 10.42 -20.90
N PRO A 486 46.67 9.84 -19.97
CA PRO A 486 47.02 10.50 -18.74
C PRO A 486 47.69 11.84 -19.09
N ALA A 487 47.06 12.93 -18.60
CA ALA A 487 47.56 14.28 -18.84
C ALA A 487 49.05 14.33 -18.41
N VAL A 488 49.92 14.41 -19.37
CA VAL A 488 51.37 14.64 -19.13
C VAL A 488 51.47 15.97 -18.41
N LEU A 489 51.66 15.93 -17.10
CA LEU A 489 52.02 17.07 -16.29
C LEU A 489 53.32 17.65 -16.85
N ARG A 490 53.21 18.66 -17.70
CA ARG A 490 54.37 19.53 -18.06
C ARG A 490 54.83 20.15 -16.77
N GLY A 491 55.95 19.66 -16.24
CA GLY A 491 56.66 20.24 -15.13
C GLY A 491 57.02 21.68 -15.48
N GLU A 492 56.40 22.63 -14.78
CA GLU A 492 56.87 24.01 -14.76
C GLU A 492 58.22 24.08 -14.09
N GLY A 493 59.18 24.50 -14.89
CA GLY A 493 60.58 24.66 -14.56
C GLY A 493 60.83 25.53 -13.33
N ALA A 494 61.68 25.00 -12.48
CA ALA A 494 62.28 25.69 -11.40
C ALA A 494 62.92 27.01 -11.89
N ARG A 495 62.47 28.16 -11.38
CA ARG A 495 63.28 29.41 -11.36
C ARG A 495 63.91 29.51 -9.98
N ALA A 496 65.17 29.21 -9.99
CA ALA A 496 66.11 29.67 -9.00
C ALA A 496 66.19 31.19 -9.04
N GLY A 497 65.93 31.88 -7.98
CA GLY A 497 66.15 33.32 -7.73
C GLY A 497 66.87 33.51 -6.42
N GLN A 498 68.00 33.89 -6.54
CA GLN A 498 69.12 34.26 -5.77
C GLN A 498 68.88 35.52 -4.92
N VAL A 499 69.58 35.58 -3.73
CA VAL A 499 70.17 36.74 -3.03
C VAL A 499 69.20 37.71 -2.32
N VAL A 500 69.34 37.99 -1.07
CA VAL A 500 70.36 38.44 -0.13
C VAL A 500 70.03 38.08 1.30
#